data_487f553f965ec64e8f34169e3abf9ed8
#
_entry.id   487f553f965ec64e8f34169e3abf9ed8
#
_cell.length_a   1.000
_cell.length_b   1.000
_cell.length_c   1.000
_cell.angle_alpha   90.00
_cell.angle_beta   90.00
_cell.angle_gamma   90.00
#
_symmetry.space_group_name_H-M   'P 1'
#
loop_
_entity.id
_entity.type
_entity.pdbx_description
1 polymer ?
#
loop_
_entity_poly.entity_id
_entity_poly.type
_entity_poly.pdbx_seq_one_letter_code
_entity_poly.pdbx_strand_id
1 'polypeptide(L)'
;STPIKSSAASDVYKRQKEALSNAQRWYKKSFRSLHRQDKYVALIVAYQLSRSDYSKAVIIAQKLAPRLSAQEKAALWGRIGYVAALDHDPKALTWYDKGGKNVCYGPYMAHSEGCLEWRVRSALRQTQWTKVNSFISHLPKDLKQKEAWVYWRGYALKQLGSTKAAQNEFAKLKNVRTFYGKLAAEQRHVPIVYQTTGATVASQDSVKAWTSNKHFLRATEFYDLGLLQYGHREWNWGIRNASPLDLLAAAQWAQQKGIWHRMINTSERVAERLPIEHELLYPKPYQALIENYSKVNNIRDDWVYGLIRQESRFISIAKSNVGANGLMQIMPATATWIAKNLQLESFAPEMIYEANTNIQFGTAYLRSLLDRLDQNMVLATAGYNAGPNRAKQWRASLTKPVEGAIFIETIPFTETRGYVQNVMANMVEYAQTSHQPIKRLSEIIGTISPKPIDAKDTIWLWKFI
;
A
#
# COMPACT_ATOMS: atom_id res chain seq x y z
N SER A 1 -25.39 43.08 -30.10
CA SER A 1 -25.89 41.74 -29.76
C SER A 1 -25.01 41.11 -28.68
N THR A 2 -25.41 41.12 -27.63
CA THR A 2 -25.93 40.39 -26.43
C THR A 2 -24.91 39.82 -25.46
N PRO A 3 -24.77 40.41 -24.29
CA PRO A 3 -24.05 39.83 -23.14
C PRO A 3 -24.96 39.17 -22.08
N ILE A 4 -26.10 38.56 -22.45
CA ILE A 4 -27.06 38.03 -21.46
C ILE A 4 -26.64 36.65 -20.89
N LYS A 5 -25.70 35.93 -21.51
CA LYS A 5 -25.22 34.63 -20.99
C LYS A 5 -24.16 34.71 -19.87
N SER A 6 -23.55 35.87 -19.65
CA SER A 6 -22.50 36.05 -18.64
C SER A 6 -23.02 36.31 -17.23
N SER A 7 -24.20 36.90 -17.05
CA SER A 7 -24.74 37.23 -15.72
C SER A 7 -25.26 36.04 -14.95
N ALA A 8 -26.00 35.13 -15.62
CA ALA A 8 -26.55 33.94 -14.95
C ALA A 8 -25.43 32.93 -14.53
N ALA A 9 -24.40 32.76 -15.36
CA ALA A 9 -23.24 31.94 -15.03
C ALA A 9 -22.42 32.57 -13.88
N SER A 10 -22.26 33.93 -13.89
CA SER A 10 -21.61 34.67 -12.82
C SER A 10 -22.34 34.56 -11.51
N ASP A 11 -23.68 34.64 -11.52
CA ASP A 11 -24.50 34.50 -10.32
C ASP A 11 -24.48 33.11 -9.71
N VAL A 12 -24.49 32.06 -10.56
CA VAL A 12 -24.33 30.69 -10.08
C VAL A 12 -22.95 30.50 -9.46
N TYR A 13 -21.90 31.00 -10.09
CA TYR A 13 -20.53 30.94 -9.56
C TYR A 13 -20.38 31.71 -8.23
N LYS A 14 -20.95 32.94 -8.12
CA LYS A 14 -20.95 33.68 -6.87
C LYS A 14 -21.67 32.96 -5.76
N ARG A 15 -22.87 32.40 -6.02
CA ARG A 15 -23.62 31.58 -5.05
C ARG A 15 -22.88 30.32 -4.64
N GLN A 16 -22.18 29.66 -5.56
CA GLN A 16 -21.34 28.51 -5.23
C GLN A 16 -20.19 28.93 -4.32
N LYS A 17 -19.48 30.01 -4.64
CA LYS A 17 -18.38 30.53 -3.82
C LYS A 17 -18.84 30.96 -2.42
N GLU A 18 -19.97 31.63 -2.32
CA GLU A 18 -20.59 32.01 -1.05
C GLU A 18 -21.06 30.80 -0.26
N ALA A 19 -21.68 29.83 -0.91
CA ALA A 19 -22.10 28.57 -0.28
C ALA A 19 -20.92 27.76 0.24
N LEU A 20 -19.80 27.74 -0.47
CA LEU A 20 -18.58 27.04 -0.06
C LEU A 20 -17.88 27.75 1.10
N SER A 21 -17.84 29.11 1.11
CA SER A 21 -17.29 29.88 2.22
C SER A 21 -18.13 29.76 3.51
N ASN A 22 -19.44 29.48 3.36
CA ASN A 22 -20.39 29.31 4.47
C ASN A 22 -21.01 27.91 4.52
N ALA A 23 -20.32 26.89 4.05
CA ALA A 23 -20.82 25.51 3.97
C ALA A 23 -21.43 25.03 5.30
N GLN A 24 -20.86 25.44 6.42
CA GLN A 24 -21.33 25.13 7.77
C GLN A 24 -22.76 25.62 8.05
N ARG A 25 -23.26 26.66 7.35
CA ARG A 25 -24.64 27.17 7.53
C ARG A 25 -25.67 26.35 6.76
N TRP A 26 -25.26 25.65 5.70
CA TRP A 26 -26.16 24.91 4.82
C TRP A 26 -26.85 23.73 5.50
N TYR A 27 -26.20 23.03 6.44
CA TYR A 27 -26.83 21.89 7.13
C TYR A 27 -28.02 22.34 8.02
N LYS A 28 -28.07 23.64 8.44
CA LYS A 28 -29.17 24.21 9.21
C LYS A 28 -30.33 24.65 8.34
N LYS A 29 -30.13 24.83 7.01
CA LYS A 29 -31.17 25.31 6.08
C LYS A 29 -32.33 24.32 5.95
N SER A 30 -33.54 24.87 5.82
CA SER A 30 -34.71 24.09 5.37
C SER A 30 -34.69 23.93 3.86
N PHE A 31 -34.96 22.72 3.36
CA PHE A 31 -34.99 22.45 1.92
C PHE A 31 -36.41 22.24 1.37
N ARG A 32 -37.45 22.71 2.10
CA ARG A 32 -38.86 22.56 1.70
C ARG A 32 -39.21 23.28 0.41
N SER A 33 -38.54 24.41 0.10
CA SER A 33 -38.83 25.26 -1.05
C SER A 33 -37.57 25.62 -1.85
N LEU A 34 -36.73 24.57 -2.20
CA LEU A 34 -35.53 24.79 -2.98
C LEU A 34 -35.85 25.00 -4.46
N HIS A 35 -35.34 26.07 -5.04
CA HIS A 35 -35.25 26.22 -6.49
C HIS A 35 -34.26 25.21 -7.07
N ARG A 36 -34.40 24.89 -8.37
CA ARG A 36 -33.49 23.92 -9.06
C ARG A 36 -32.00 24.28 -8.89
N GLN A 37 -31.67 25.55 -8.95
CA GLN A 37 -30.30 26.06 -8.76
C GLN A 37 -29.77 25.79 -7.35
N ASP A 38 -30.58 26.02 -6.31
CA ASP A 38 -30.23 25.81 -4.91
C ASP A 38 -30.01 24.32 -4.60
N LYS A 39 -30.71 23.44 -5.29
CA LYS A 39 -30.48 21.97 -5.20
C LYS A 39 -29.05 21.61 -5.58
N TYR A 40 -28.55 22.12 -6.72
CA TYR A 40 -27.18 21.83 -7.16
C TYR A 40 -26.12 22.45 -6.23
N VAL A 41 -26.36 23.64 -5.73
CA VAL A 41 -25.50 24.28 -4.72
C VAL A 41 -25.46 23.42 -3.45
N ALA A 42 -26.57 22.93 -2.96
CA ALA A 42 -26.64 22.04 -1.79
C ALA A 42 -25.91 20.70 -2.01
N LEU A 43 -25.99 20.13 -3.22
CA LEU A 43 -25.22 18.93 -3.61
C LEU A 43 -23.70 19.19 -3.55
N ILE A 44 -23.24 20.30 -4.12
CA ILE A 44 -21.83 20.70 -4.11
C ILE A 44 -21.35 20.91 -2.66
N VAL A 45 -22.13 21.59 -1.85
CA VAL A 45 -21.82 21.82 -0.42
C VAL A 45 -21.73 20.49 0.33
N ALA A 46 -22.69 19.59 0.14
CA ALA A 46 -22.66 18.27 0.78
C ALA A 46 -21.43 17.45 0.35
N TYR A 47 -21.08 17.50 -0.94
CA TYR A 47 -19.89 16.85 -1.46
C TYR A 47 -18.60 17.41 -0.85
N GLN A 48 -18.49 18.72 -0.70
CA GLN A 48 -17.35 19.40 -0.06
C GLN A 48 -17.26 19.09 1.44
N LEU A 49 -18.40 19.22 2.16
CA LEU A 49 -18.45 18.89 3.59
C LEU A 49 -18.12 17.44 3.88
N SER A 50 -18.39 16.53 2.92
CA SER A 50 -18.04 15.11 3.11
C SER A 50 -16.56 14.90 3.41
N ARG A 51 -15.67 15.79 2.98
CA ARG A 51 -14.22 15.69 3.22
C ARG A 51 -13.82 16.10 4.64
N SER A 52 -14.47 17.13 5.20
CA SER A 52 -14.11 17.70 6.50
C SER A 52 -15.03 17.26 7.63
N ASP A 53 -16.30 17.00 7.31
CA ASP A 53 -17.33 16.61 8.27
C ASP A 53 -18.47 15.89 7.52
N TYR A 54 -18.29 14.58 7.26
CA TYR A 54 -19.31 13.83 6.53
C TYR A 54 -20.61 13.67 7.33
N SER A 55 -20.61 13.86 8.65
CA SER A 55 -21.82 13.85 9.47
C SER A 55 -22.77 14.99 9.07
N LYS A 56 -22.24 16.18 8.81
CA LYS A 56 -23.02 17.31 8.27
C LYS A 56 -23.46 17.06 6.83
N ALA A 57 -22.60 16.45 6.02
CA ALA A 57 -22.98 16.04 4.67
C ALA A 57 -24.15 15.05 4.67
N VAL A 58 -24.18 14.09 5.61
CA VAL A 58 -25.31 13.17 5.82
C VAL A 58 -26.60 13.91 6.10
N ILE A 59 -26.60 14.93 6.97
CA ILE A 59 -27.79 15.74 7.29
C ILE A 59 -28.32 16.42 6.03
N ILE A 60 -27.46 17.04 5.23
CA ILE A 60 -27.84 17.67 3.97
C ILE A 60 -28.39 16.64 2.99
N ALA A 61 -27.70 15.50 2.85
CA ALA A 61 -28.12 14.42 1.95
C ALA A 61 -29.51 13.87 2.30
N GLN A 62 -29.79 13.68 3.59
CA GLN A 62 -31.11 13.23 4.06
C GLN A 62 -32.20 14.24 3.74
N LYS A 63 -31.97 15.54 3.92
CA LYS A 63 -32.89 16.61 3.59
C LYS A 63 -33.14 16.74 2.07
N LEU A 64 -32.09 16.48 1.26
CA LEU A 64 -32.19 16.53 -0.21
C LEU A 64 -32.79 15.26 -0.83
N ALA A 65 -32.71 14.13 -0.14
CA ALA A 65 -33.05 12.81 -0.69
C ALA A 65 -34.40 12.74 -1.46
N PRO A 66 -35.51 13.39 -1.01
CA PRO A 66 -36.78 13.36 -1.74
C PRO A 66 -36.74 14.06 -3.11
N ARG A 67 -35.73 14.93 -3.33
CA ARG A 67 -35.62 15.78 -4.52
C ARG A 67 -34.50 15.34 -5.47
N LEU A 68 -33.74 14.32 -5.09
CA LEU A 68 -32.64 13.80 -5.89
C LEU A 68 -33.13 12.71 -6.86
N SER A 69 -32.63 12.78 -8.09
CA SER A 69 -32.72 11.66 -9.03
C SER A 69 -31.92 10.45 -8.51
N ALA A 70 -32.16 9.29 -9.08
CA ALA A 70 -31.39 8.08 -8.72
C ALA A 70 -29.89 8.24 -8.91
N GLN A 71 -29.46 8.96 -9.97
CA GLN A 71 -28.04 9.23 -10.24
C GLN A 71 -27.42 10.19 -9.21
N GLU A 72 -28.16 11.26 -8.86
CA GLU A 72 -27.72 12.22 -7.83
C GLU A 72 -27.60 11.56 -6.45
N LYS A 73 -28.55 10.68 -6.09
CA LYS A 73 -28.49 9.85 -4.87
C LYS A 73 -27.27 8.94 -4.88
N ALA A 74 -27.05 8.24 -5.98
CA ALA A 74 -25.91 7.32 -6.12
C ALA A 74 -24.58 8.08 -5.96
N ALA A 75 -24.43 9.26 -6.58
CA ALA A 75 -23.23 10.08 -6.47
C ALA A 75 -23.01 10.59 -5.05
N LEU A 76 -24.03 11.21 -4.44
CA LEU A 76 -23.88 11.83 -3.12
C LEU A 76 -23.63 10.80 -2.02
N TRP A 77 -24.48 9.75 -1.95
CA TRP A 77 -24.35 8.70 -0.94
C TRP A 77 -23.12 7.82 -1.18
N GLY A 78 -22.72 7.60 -2.45
CA GLY A 78 -21.46 6.95 -2.78
C GLY A 78 -20.26 7.72 -2.25
N ARG A 79 -20.28 9.06 -2.39
CA ARG A 79 -19.24 9.93 -1.83
C ARG A 79 -19.18 9.88 -0.31
N ILE A 80 -20.34 10.00 0.35
CA ILE A 80 -20.43 9.95 1.82
C ILE A 80 -19.96 8.58 2.32
N GLY A 81 -20.45 7.49 1.71
CA GLY A 81 -20.03 6.14 2.04
C GLY A 81 -18.54 5.92 1.86
N TYR A 82 -17.96 6.47 0.79
CA TYR A 82 -16.52 6.38 0.51
C TYR A 82 -15.68 7.07 1.59
N VAL A 83 -16.02 8.30 1.97
CA VAL A 83 -15.28 9.02 3.00
C VAL A 83 -15.44 8.33 4.37
N ALA A 84 -16.66 7.94 4.73
CA ALA A 84 -16.91 7.19 5.96
C ALA A 84 -16.13 5.85 5.99
N ALA A 85 -15.99 5.19 4.83
CA ALA A 85 -15.21 3.96 4.71
C ALA A 85 -13.70 4.19 4.93
N LEU A 86 -13.15 5.31 4.40
CA LEU A 86 -11.76 5.70 4.64
C LEU A 86 -11.49 6.01 6.12
N ASP A 87 -12.48 6.54 6.83
CA ASP A 87 -12.43 6.78 8.27
C ASP A 87 -12.78 5.54 9.10
N HIS A 88 -13.01 4.41 8.44
CA HIS A 88 -13.43 3.14 9.07
C HIS A 88 -14.75 3.22 9.85
N ASP A 89 -15.64 4.16 9.51
CA ASP A 89 -16.96 4.23 10.16
C ASP A 89 -17.77 2.96 9.85
N PRO A 90 -18.24 2.24 10.89
CA PRO A 90 -19.10 1.06 10.69
C PRO A 90 -20.38 1.34 9.90
N LYS A 91 -20.84 2.60 9.88
CA LYS A 91 -22.03 3.05 9.13
C LYS A 91 -21.78 3.24 7.63
N ALA A 92 -20.52 3.12 7.15
CA ALA A 92 -20.19 3.34 5.74
C ALA A 92 -21.09 2.52 4.79
N LEU A 93 -21.33 1.24 5.11
CA LEU A 93 -22.22 0.39 4.30
C LEU A 93 -23.66 0.92 4.27
N THR A 94 -24.17 1.44 5.37
CA THR A 94 -25.51 2.06 5.44
C THR A 94 -25.62 3.25 4.49
N TRP A 95 -24.56 4.05 4.39
CA TRP A 95 -24.52 5.20 3.48
C TRP A 95 -24.45 4.74 2.02
N TYR A 96 -23.62 3.74 1.71
CA TYR A 96 -23.60 3.13 0.38
C TYR A 96 -24.96 2.57 -0.03
N ASP A 97 -25.65 1.87 0.87
CA ASP A 97 -26.95 1.27 0.58
C ASP A 97 -28.02 2.32 0.23
N LYS A 98 -27.95 3.53 0.81
CA LYS A 98 -28.83 4.68 0.44
C LYS A 98 -28.60 5.19 -0.99
N GLY A 99 -27.43 4.96 -1.58
CA GLY A 99 -27.12 5.31 -2.96
C GLY A 99 -27.78 4.37 -4.00
N GLY A 100 -28.30 3.22 -3.57
CA GLY A 100 -28.98 2.25 -4.43
C GLY A 100 -28.04 1.40 -5.29
N LYS A 101 -28.60 0.74 -6.29
CA LYS A 101 -27.86 -0.23 -7.14
C LYS A 101 -26.69 0.39 -7.89
N ASN A 102 -26.80 1.64 -8.31
CA ASN A 102 -25.80 2.36 -9.10
C ASN A 102 -24.84 3.21 -8.24
N VAL A 103 -24.78 2.96 -6.93
CA VAL A 103 -23.84 3.65 -6.04
C VAL A 103 -22.41 3.43 -6.52
N CYS A 104 -21.62 4.49 -6.55
CA CYS A 104 -20.27 4.53 -7.12
C CYS A 104 -20.18 4.46 -8.66
N TYR A 105 -21.30 4.37 -9.37
CA TYR A 105 -21.37 4.46 -10.84
C TYR A 105 -21.97 5.80 -11.26
N GLY A 106 -21.37 6.45 -12.24
CA GLY A 106 -21.96 7.63 -12.87
C GLY A 106 -20.96 8.73 -13.20
N PRO A 107 -21.34 9.67 -14.08
CA PRO A 107 -20.45 10.69 -14.64
C PRO A 107 -19.97 11.73 -13.61
N TYR A 108 -20.59 11.78 -12.43
CA TYR A 108 -20.29 12.75 -11.38
C TYR A 108 -19.29 12.26 -10.32
N MET A 109 -18.81 11.01 -10.43
CA MET A 109 -17.87 10.41 -9.49
C MET A 109 -16.48 10.37 -10.11
N ALA A 110 -15.65 11.37 -9.82
CA ALA A 110 -14.25 11.44 -10.28
C ALA A 110 -13.37 10.26 -9.83
N HIS A 111 -13.85 9.42 -8.89
CA HIS A 111 -13.12 8.30 -8.30
C HIS A 111 -14.03 7.07 -8.10
N SER A 112 -14.77 6.69 -9.14
CA SER A 112 -15.69 5.55 -9.09
C SER A 112 -15.02 4.24 -8.63
N GLU A 113 -13.79 3.96 -9.11
CA GLU A 113 -13.02 2.78 -8.73
C GLU A 113 -12.72 2.73 -7.23
N GLY A 114 -12.18 3.81 -6.67
CA GLY A 114 -11.91 3.90 -5.23
C GLY A 114 -13.18 3.71 -4.39
N CYS A 115 -14.31 4.31 -4.84
CA CYS A 115 -15.60 4.13 -4.19
C CYS A 115 -16.04 2.65 -4.18
N LEU A 116 -15.94 1.96 -5.31
CA LEU A 116 -16.30 0.55 -5.45
C LEU A 116 -15.42 -0.35 -4.59
N GLU A 117 -14.11 -0.18 -4.65
CA GLU A 117 -13.15 -0.94 -3.85
C GLU A 117 -13.36 -0.73 -2.35
N TRP A 118 -13.62 0.51 -1.90
CA TRP A 118 -13.86 0.80 -0.49
C TRP A 118 -15.22 0.30 0.02
N ARG A 119 -16.19 0.16 -0.86
CA ARG A 119 -17.44 -0.55 -0.54
C ARG A 119 -17.16 -2.02 -0.19
N VAL A 120 -16.29 -2.69 -0.95
CA VAL A 120 -15.85 -4.07 -0.65
C VAL A 120 -15.07 -4.10 0.67
N ARG A 121 -14.10 -3.18 0.88
CA ARG A 121 -13.30 -3.10 2.11
C ARG A 121 -14.15 -2.89 3.36
N SER A 122 -15.21 -2.08 3.25
CA SER A 122 -16.16 -1.89 4.36
C SER A 122 -16.89 -3.18 4.72
N ALA A 123 -17.28 -3.98 3.73
CA ALA A 123 -17.91 -5.28 3.95
C ALA A 123 -16.92 -6.31 4.52
N LEU A 124 -15.66 -6.33 4.04
CA LEU A 124 -14.57 -7.15 4.57
C LEU A 124 -14.33 -6.88 6.05
N ARG A 125 -14.21 -5.61 6.41
CA ARG A 125 -13.95 -5.18 7.79
C ARG A 125 -15.04 -5.63 8.76
N GLN A 126 -16.28 -5.72 8.29
CA GLN A 126 -17.42 -6.22 9.04
C GLN A 126 -17.66 -7.73 8.87
N THR A 127 -16.81 -8.41 8.08
CA THR A 127 -16.94 -9.84 7.76
C THR A 127 -18.32 -10.22 7.18
N GLN A 128 -18.93 -9.30 6.39
CA GLN A 128 -20.21 -9.54 5.72
C GLN A 128 -19.99 -10.27 4.38
N TRP A 129 -19.71 -11.57 4.46
CA TRP A 129 -19.24 -12.37 3.32
C TRP A 129 -20.17 -12.37 2.12
N THR A 130 -21.49 -12.39 2.34
CA THR A 130 -22.47 -12.28 1.25
C THR A 130 -22.32 -10.95 0.49
N LYS A 131 -22.13 -9.84 1.22
CA LYS A 131 -21.90 -8.52 0.60
C LYS A 131 -20.54 -8.47 -0.09
N VAL A 132 -19.49 -9.04 0.51
CA VAL A 132 -18.15 -9.12 -0.11
C VAL A 132 -18.24 -9.81 -1.46
N ASN A 133 -18.82 -11.03 -1.51
CA ASN A 133 -18.97 -11.76 -2.75
C ASN A 133 -19.82 -11.01 -3.78
N SER A 134 -20.95 -10.45 -3.35
CA SER A 134 -21.84 -9.68 -4.22
C SER A 134 -21.15 -8.45 -4.80
N PHE A 135 -20.49 -7.63 -3.97
CA PHE A 135 -19.85 -6.40 -4.42
C PHE A 135 -18.70 -6.69 -5.38
N ILE A 136 -17.85 -7.69 -5.09
CA ILE A 136 -16.77 -8.08 -6.00
C ILE A 136 -17.33 -8.58 -7.33
N SER A 137 -18.42 -9.36 -7.31
CA SER A 137 -19.05 -9.89 -8.53
C SER A 137 -19.52 -8.78 -9.47
N HIS A 138 -19.90 -7.61 -8.93
CA HIS A 138 -20.35 -6.45 -9.69
C HIS A 138 -19.23 -5.44 -10.01
N LEU A 139 -17.98 -5.68 -9.62
CA LEU A 139 -16.88 -4.82 -10.02
C LEU A 139 -16.68 -4.85 -11.56
N PRO A 140 -16.18 -3.74 -12.16
CA PRO A 140 -15.69 -3.76 -13.53
C PRO A 140 -14.67 -4.87 -13.75
N LYS A 141 -14.57 -5.37 -14.98
CA LYS A 141 -13.71 -6.52 -15.32
C LYS A 141 -12.27 -6.33 -14.86
N ASP A 142 -11.68 -5.17 -15.12
CA ASP A 142 -10.28 -4.88 -14.81
C ASP A 142 -10.04 -4.84 -13.29
N LEU A 143 -10.95 -4.24 -12.52
CA LEU A 143 -10.87 -4.28 -11.06
C LEU A 143 -11.01 -5.69 -10.51
N LYS A 144 -11.98 -6.45 -11.02
CA LYS A 144 -12.28 -7.83 -10.58
C LYS A 144 -11.08 -8.78 -10.75
N GLN A 145 -10.18 -8.49 -11.69
CA GLN A 145 -8.98 -9.28 -11.98
C GLN A 145 -7.80 -8.93 -11.07
N LYS A 146 -7.85 -7.85 -10.28
CA LYS A 146 -6.80 -7.54 -9.30
C LYS A 146 -6.70 -8.68 -8.27
N GLU A 147 -5.47 -9.08 -7.94
CA GLU A 147 -5.20 -10.21 -7.03
C GLU A 147 -6.00 -10.13 -5.72
N ALA A 148 -6.10 -8.92 -5.15
CA ALA A 148 -6.88 -8.69 -3.94
C ALA A 148 -8.34 -9.17 -4.09
N TRP A 149 -9.01 -8.78 -5.18
CA TRP A 149 -10.43 -9.11 -5.36
C TRP A 149 -10.66 -10.56 -5.77
N VAL A 150 -9.72 -11.16 -6.48
CA VAL A 150 -9.72 -12.61 -6.77
C VAL A 150 -9.60 -13.39 -5.45
N TYR A 151 -8.64 -13.03 -4.59
CA TYR A 151 -8.45 -13.67 -3.29
C TYR A 151 -9.67 -13.51 -2.38
N TRP A 152 -10.15 -12.28 -2.18
CA TRP A 152 -11.25 -12.01 -1.27
C TRP A 152 -12.59 -12.59 -1.74
N ARG A 153 -12.78 -12.71 -3.05
CA ARG A 153 -13.92 -13.46 -3.58
C ARG A 153 -13.84 -14.94 -3.24
N GLY A 154 -12.67 -15.55 -3.47
CA GLY A 154 -12.41 -16.93 -3.07
C GLY A 154 -12.64 -17.15 -1.57
N TYR A 155 -12.12 -16.24 -0.76
CA TYR A 155 -12.28 -16.29 0.69
C TYR A 155 -13.74 -16.16 1.13
N ALA A 156 -14.49 -15.22 0.57
CA ALA A 156 -15.91 -15.06 0.85
C ALA A 156 -16.72 -16.29 0.44
N LEU A 157 -16.46 -16.88 -0.73
CA LEU A 157 -17.07 -18.12 -1.18
C LEU A 157 -16.79 -19.28 -0.22
N LYS A 158 -15.56 -19.39 0.30
CA LYS A 158 -15.19 -20.38 1.32
C LYS A 158 -16.02 -20.19 2.58
N GLN A 159 -16.15 -18.96 3.08
CA GLN A 159 -16.93 -18.64 4.28
C GLN A 159 -18.44 -18.91 4.08
N LEU A 160 -18.92 -18.85 2.86
CA LEU A 160 -20.31 -19.17 2.47
C LEU A 160 -20.53 -20.66 2.14
N GLY A 161 -19.53 -21.52 2.37
CA GLY A 161 -19.63 -22.98 2.14
C GLY A 161 -19.42 -23.41 0.68
N SER A 162 -19.14 -22.49 -0.25
CA SER A 162 -18.92 -22.81 -1.67
C SER A 162 -17.47 -23.20 -1.96
N THR A 163 -16.99 -24.28 -1.33
CA THR A 163 -15.56 -24.70 -1.32
C THR A 163 -14.98 -24.87 -2.72
N LYS A 164 -15.69 -25.55 -3.64
CA LYS A 164 -15.21 -25.77 -5.01
C LYS A 164 -15.03 -24.44 -5.77
N ALA A 165 -15.98 -23.52 -5.65
CA ALA A 165 -15.88 -22.20 -6.27
C ALA A 165 -14.75 -21.37 -5.65
N ALA A 166 -14.54 -21.46 -4.35
CA ALA A 166 -13.43 -20.81 -3.65
C ALA A 166 -12.08 -21.30 -4.17
N GLN A 167 -11.88 -22.62 -4.28
CA GLN A 167 -10.66 -23.21 -4.81
C GLN A 167 -10.38 -22.78 -6.27
N ASN A 168 -11.40 -22.63 -7.09
CA ASN A 168 -11.28 -22.12 -8.46
C ASN A 168 -10.78 -20.66 -8.48
N GLU A 169 -11.24 -19.82 -7.54
CA GLU A 169 -10.73 -18.44 -7.43
C GLU A 169 -9.27 -18.43 -6.99
N PHE A 170 -8.90 -19.15 -5.93
CA PHE A 170 -7.52 -19.22 -5.45
C PHE A 170 -6.55 -19.76 -6.51
N ALA A 171 -6.99 -20.71 -7.36
CA ALA A 171 -6.16 -21.26 -8.43
C ALA A 171 -5.79 -20.27 -9.54
N LYS A 172 -6.45 -19.13 -9.63
CA LYS A 172 -6.11 -18.03 -10.56
C LYS A 172 -4.85 -17.28 -10.12
N LEU A 173 -4.55 -17.27 -8.82
CA LEU A 173 -3.42 -16.57 -8.21
C LEU A 173 -2.16 -17.45 -8.26
N LYS A 174 -1.50 -17.47 -9.43
CA LYS A 174 -0.36 -18.35 -9.70
C LYS A 174 0.97 -17.80 -9.18
N ASN A 175 1.12 -16.50 -9.05
CA ASN A 175 2.35 -15.89 -8.58
C ASN A 175 2.45 -15.95 -7.06
N VAL A 176 3.02 -17.04 -6.54
CA VAL A 176 3.18 -17.29 -5.11
C VAL A 176 4.17 -16.36 -4.40
N ARG A 177 4.86 -15.48 -5.13
CA ARG A 177 5.73 -14.45 -4.54
C ARG A 177 4.95 -13.24 -4.05
N THR A 178 3.76 -12.99 -4.59
CA THR A 178 2.91 -11.89 -4.14
C THR A 178 2.20 -12.19 -2.82
N PHE A 179 1.76 -11.17 -2.13
CA PHE A 179 1.01 -11.30 -0.88
C PHE A 179 -0.22 -12.20 -1.03
N TYR A 180 -1.06 -11.92 -2.02
CA TYR A 180 -2.29 -12.69 -2.25
C TYR A 180 -2.02 -14.05 -2.90
N GLY A 181 -0.96 -14.17 -3.69
CA GLY A 181 -0.53 -15.46 -4.23
C GLY A 181 -0.11 -16.44 -3.13
N LYS A 182 0.64 -15.96 -2.12
CA LYS A 182 1.01 -16.76 -0.93
C LYS A 182 -0.23 -17.20 -0.14
N LEU A 183 -1.10 -16.26 0.20
CA LEU A 183 -2.33 -16.57 0.93
C LEU A 183 -3.21 -17.56 0.17
N ALA A 184 -3.32 -17.42 -1.15
CA ALA A 184 -4.09 -18.34 -1.98
C ALA A 184 -3.47 -19.75 -2.02
N ALA A 185 -2.15 -19.86 -2.10
CA ALA A 185 -1.44 -21.14 -2.03
C ALA A 185 -1.69 -21.84 -0.67
N GLU A 186 -1.67 -21.08 0.42
CA GLU A 186 -2.00 -21.60 1.76
C GLU A 186 -3.45 -22.09 1.85
N GLN A 187 -4.43 -21.37 1.26
CA GLN A 187 -5.83 -21.80 1.20
C GLN A 187 -6.04 -23.05 0.37
N ARG A 188 -5.17 -23.32 -0.59
CA ARG A 188 -5.18 -24.52 -1.43
C ARG A 188 -4.37 -25.68 -0.83
N HIS A 189 -3.67 -25.45 0.29
CA HIS A 189 -2.72 -26.42 0.87
C HIS A 189 -1.63 -26.86 -0.12
N VAL A 190 -1.23 -25.95 -1.02
CA VAL A 190 -0.17 -26.23 -1.98
C VAL A 190 1.15 -25.78 -1.37
N PRO A 191 2.17 -26.65 -1.30
CA PRO A 191 3.50 -26.26 -0.86
C PRO A 191 4.06 -25.16 -1.78
N ILE A 192 4.62 -24.11 -1.21
CA ILE A 192 5.36 -23.12 -1.97
C ILE A 192 6.79 -23.63 -2.08
N VAL A 193 7.19 -24.00 -3.30
CA VAL A 193 8.55 -24.45 -3.58
C VAL A 193 9.41 -23.25 -3.89
N TYR A 194 10.36 -22.94 -3.01
CA TYR A 194 11.28 -21.81 -3.14
C TYR A 194 12.58 -22.20 -3.86
N GLN A 195 13.01 -23.46 -3.73
CA GLN A 195 14.16 -23.95 -4.47
C GLN A 195 13.72 -24.43 -5.85
N THR A 196 14.25 -23.79 -6.86
CA THR A 196 13.95 -24.15 -8.25
C THR A 196 14.88 -25.28 -8.67
N THR A 197 14.42 -26.53 -8.54
CA THR A 197 15.10 -27.67 -9.18
C THR A 197 15.12 -27.42 -10.69
N GLY A 198 16.30 -27.33 -11.29
CA GLY A 198 16.44 -27.02 -12.72
C GLY A 198 16.36 -25.54 -13.04
N ALA A 199 16.80 -24.67 -12.13
CA ALA A 199 16.96 -23.25 -12.42
C ALA A 199 17.83 -23.05 -13.67
N THR A 200 17.37 -22.15 -14.54
CA THR A 200 18.15 -21.73 -15.72
C THR A 200 19.32 -20.87 -15.26
N VAL A 201 20.50 -21.14 -15.76
CA VAL A 201 21.73 -20.37 -15.52
C VAL A 201 22.26 -19.90 -16.87
N ALA A 202 22.61 -18.63 -16.99
CA ALA A 202 23.26 -18.14 -18.21
C ALA A 202 24.72 -18.61 -18.28
N SER A 203 25.23 -18.84 -19.50
CA SER A 203 26.64 -19.18 -19.68
C SER A 203 27.54 -18.02 -19.23
N GLN A 204 28.74 -18.35 -18.76
CA GLN A 204 29.73 -17.34 -18.35
C GLN A 204 30.11 -16.40 -19.51
N ASP A 205 30.12 -16.90 -20.74
CA ASP A 205 30.39 -16.08 -21.93
C ASP A 205 29.26 -15.08 -22.20
N SER A 206 28.00 -15.49 -22.01
CA SER A 206 26.85 -14.60 -22.11
C SER A 206 26.89 -13.50 -21.02
N VAL A 207 27.29 -13.85 -19.80
CA VAL A 207 27.47 -12.87 -18.71
C VAL A 207 28.60 -11.90 -19.02
N LYS A 208 29.76 -12.43 -19.46
CA LYS A 208 30.94 -11.60 -19.82
C LYS A 208 30.65 -10.64 -21.00
N ALA A 209 29.78 -11.00 -21.93
CA ALA A 209 29.41 -10.14 -23.05
C ALA A 209 28.87 -8.77 -22.60
N TRP A 210 28.20 -8.70 -21.44
CA TRP A 210 27.70 -7.45 -20.88
C TRP A 210 28.81 -6.53 -20.39
N THR A 211 30.00 -7.04 -20.06
CA THR A 211 31.17 -6.23 -19.64
C THR A 211 31.62 -5.25 -20.72
N SER A 212 31.44 -5.57 -22.01
CA SER A 212 31.76 -4.67 -23.14
C SER A 212 30.56 -3.86 -23.63
N ASN A 213 29.38 -4.04 -23.08
CA ASN A 213 28.19 -3.31 -23.46
C ASN A 213 28.29 -1.84 -23.03
N LYS A 214 28.33 -0.92 -24.00
CA LYS A 214 28.50 0.53 -23.76
C LYS A 214 27.43 1.14 -22.85
N HIS A 215 26.20 0.63 -22.89
CA HIS A 215 25.13 1.09 -22.00
C HIS A 215 25.36 0.66 -20.56
N PHE A 216 25.85 -0.58 -20.35
CA PHE A 216 26.14 -1.08 -19.01
C PHE A 216 27.37 -0.37 -18.40
N LEU A 217 28.40 -0.10 -19.20
CA LEU A 217 29.55 0.69 -18.73
C LEU A 217 29.10 2.07 -18.28
N ARG A 218 28.32 2.78 -19.09
CA ARG A 218 27.78 4.10 -18.68
C ARG A 218 26.85 4.03 -17.49
N ALA A 219 26.00 2.98 -17.42
CA ALA A 219 25.11 2.78 -16.28
C ALA A 219 25.89 2.62 -14.97
N THR A 220 26.98 1.83 -14.99
CA THR A 220 27.86 1.62 -13.82
C THR A 220 28.51 2.93 -13.39
N GLU A 221 29.12 3.68 -14.33
CA GLU A 221 29.70 4.99 -14.04
C GLU A 221 28.69 5.97 -13.44
N PHE A 222 27.45 6.00 -13.97
CA PHE A 222 26.40 6.83 -13.38
C PHE A 222 26.03 6.38 -11.96
N TYR A 223 26.00 5.08 -11.68
CA TYR A 223 25.75 4.59 -10.31
C TYR A 223 26.89 4.96 -9.36
N ASP A 224 28.12 4.83 -9.80
CA ASP A 224 29.31 5.21 -9.01
C ASP A 224 29.33 6.72 -8.69
N LEU A 225 28.83 7.55 -9.60
CA LEU A 225 28.65 8.99 -9.41
C LEU A 225 27.37 9.36 -8.64
N GLY A 226 26.56 8.40 -8.20
CA GLY A 226 25.29 8.66 -7.53
C GLY A 226 24.17 9.16 -8.45
N LEU A 227 24.37 9.16 -9.77
CA LEU A 227 23.41 9.64 -10.78
C LEU A 227 22.40 8.53 -11.16
N LEU A 228 21.65 8.04 -10.18
CA LEU A 228 20.79 6.86 -10.29
C LEU A 228 19.84 6.89 -11.50
N GLN A 229 19.20 8.02 -11.77
CA GLN A 229 18.22 8.13 -12.86
C GLN A 229 18.86 7.95 -14.24
N TYR A 230 20.07 8.48 -14.43
CA TYR A 230 20.82 8.29 -15.68
C TYR A 230 21.28 6.83 -15.82
N GLY A 231 21.79 6.24 -14.73
CA GLY A 231 22.14 4.82 -14.71
C GLY A 231 20.95 3.92 -15.03
N HIS A 232 19.77 4.24 -14.50
CA HIS A 232 18.54 3.48 -14.81
C HIS A 232 18.14 3.59 -16.27
N ARG A 233 18.26 4.75 -16.90
CA ARG A 233 17.96 4.95 -18.31
C ARG A 233 18.91 4.16 -19.21
N GLU A 234 20.20 4.21 -18.94
CA GLU A 234 21.21 3.47 -19.68
C GLU A 234 21.00 1.95 -19.55
N TRP A 235 20.79 1.45 -18.33
CA TRP A 235 20.49 0.05 -18.08
C TRP A 235 19.26 -0.42 -18.89
N ASN A 236 18.13 0.28 -18.73
CA ASN A 236 16.88 -0.09 -19.38
C ASN A 236 16.98 -0.03 -20.90
N TRP A 237 17.75 0.92 -21.44
CA TRP A 237 18.01 0.98 -22.87
C TRP A 237 18.88 -0.19 -23.33
N GLY A 238 19.88 -0.57 -22.58
CA GLY A 238 20.76 -1.70 -22.88
C GLY A 238 20.01 -3.03 -22.98
N ILE A 239 19.00 -3.24 -22.13
CA ILE A 239 18.21 -4.50 -22.08
C ILE A 239 16.88 -4.42 -22.84
N ARG A 240 16.57 -3.35 -23.57
CA ARG A 240 15.22 -3.14 -24.16
C ARG A 240 14.77 -4.24 -25.12
N ASN A 241 15.71 -4.86 -25.84
CA ASN A 241 15.47 -5.92 -26.82
C ASN A 241 16.06 -7.27 -26.38
N ALA A 242 16.45 -7.40 -25.11
CA ALA A 242 17.09 -8.60 -24.61
C ALA A 242 16.11 -9.79 -24.54
N SER A 243 16.57 -10.96 -24.95
CA SER A 243 15.85 -12.22 -24.76
C SER A 243 15.77 -12.58 -23.28
N PRO A 244 14.90 -13.51 -22.83
CA PRO A 244 14.88 -13.97 -21.45
C PRO A 244 16.24 -14.49 -20.95
N LEU A 245 17.01 -15.17 -21.77
CA LEU A 245 18.37 -15.64 -21.44
C LEU A 245 19.37 -14.49 -21.33
N ASP A 246 19.27 -13.50 -22.22
CA ASP A 246 20.11 -12.30 -22.14
C ASP A 246 19.78 -11.46 -20.89
N LEU A 247 18.51 -11.36 -20.53
CA LEU A 247 18.09 -10.72 -19.28
C LEU A 247 18.65 -11.46 -18.07
N LEU A 248 18.66 -12.80 -18.09
CA LEU A 248 19.25 -13.61 -17.03
C LEU A 248 20.75 -13.34 -16.93
N ALA A 249 21.47 -13.32 -18.06
CA ALA A 249 22.88 -12.99 -18.09
C ALA A 249 23.17 -11.58 -17.56
N ALA A 250 22.32 -10.60 -17.92
CA ALA A 250 22.40 -9.22 -17.40
C ALA A 250 22.19 -9.17 -15.89
N ALA A 251 21.24 -9.94 -15.35
CA ALA A 251 20.96 -10.01 -13.91
C ALA A 251 22.16 -10.64 -13.15
N GLN A 252 22.74 -11.72 -13.69
CA GLN A 252 23.93 -12.35 -13.12
C GLN A 252 25.16 -11.43 -13.20
N TRP A 253 25.30 -10.66 -14.28
CA TRP A 253 26.33 -9.63 -14.38
C TRP A 253 26.15 -8.55 -13.30
N ALA A 254 24.92 -8.09 -13.06
CA ALA A 254 24.60 -7.15 -12.00
C ALA A 254 24.94 -7.71 -10.61
N GLN A 255 24.70 -9.01 -10.38
CA GLN A 255 25.08 -9.74 -9.17
C GLN A 255 26.60 -9.66 -8.94
N GLN A 256 27.39 -10.00 -9.96
CA GLN A 256 28.84 -9.95 -9.89
C GLN A 256 29.40 -8.52 -9.61
N LYS A 257 28.67 -7.49 -10.04
CA LYS A 257 29.03 -6.08 -9.82
C LYS A 257 28.44 -5.49 -8.54
N GLY A 258 27.65 -6.25 -7.77
CA GLY A 258 26.96 -5.74 -6.58
C GLY A 258 25.88 -4.70 -6.87
N ILE A 259 25.35 -4.66 -8.09
CA ILE A 259 24.28 -3.72 -8.49
C ILE A 259 22.93 -4.36 -8.18
N TRP A 260 22.62 -4.52 -6.89
CA TRP A 260 21.51 -5.32 -6.37
C TRP A 260 20.16 -4.92 -6.92
N HIS A 261 19.86 -3.64 -6.99
CA HIS A 261 18.58 -3.14 -7.52
C HIS A 261 18.38 -3.49 -8.99
N ARG A 262 19.45 -3.55 -9.80
CA ARG A 262 19.36 -3.96 -11.20
C ARG A 262 19.22 -5.46 -11.33
N MET A 263 19.95 -6.21 -10.52
CA MET A 263 19.79 -7.65 -10.41
C MET A 263 18.33 -8.02 -10.11
N ILE A 264 17.76 -7.45 -9.05
CA ILE A 264 16.38 -7.69 -8.63
C ILE A 264 15.39 -7.35 -9.77
N ASN A 265 15.45 -6.10 -10.28
CA ASN A 265 14.49 -5.63 -11.29
C ASN A 265 14.55 -6.43 -12.59
N THR A 266 15.76 -6.85 -12.99
CA THR A 266 15.94 -7.64 -14.20
C THR A 266 15.50 -9.08 -13.97
N SER A 267 15.83 -9.67 -12.82
CA SER A 267 15.40 -11.02 -12.44
C SER A 267 13.89 -11.17 -12.31
N GLU A 268 13.18 -10.17 -11.80
CA GLU A 268 11.71 -10.16 -11.76
C GLU A 268 11.10 -10.34 -13.16
N ARG A 269 11.67 -9.69 -14.19
CA ARG A 269 11.23 -9.84 -15.58
C ARG A 269 11.56 -11.23 -16.16
N VAL A 270 12.70 -11.81 -15.77
CA VAL A 270 13.09 -13.17 -16.19
C VAL A 270 12.17 -14.21 -15.58
N ALA A 271 11.87 -14.07 -14.29
CA ALA A 271 11.09 -15.04 -13.52
C ALA A 271 9.63 -15.21 -13.98
N GLU A 272 9.12 -14.29 -14.80
CA GLU A 272 7.83 -14.42 -15.48
C GLU A 272 7.85 -15.48 -16.59
N ARG A 273 9.04 -15.84 -17.10
CA ARG A 273 9.22 -16.66 -18.32
C ARG A 273 10.11 -17.87 -18.11
N LEU A 274 11.06 -17.79 -17.20
CA LEU A 274 12.05 -18.84 -16.94
C LEU A 274 12.15 -19.14 -15.44
N PRO A 275 12.35 -20.40 -15.04
CA PRO A 275 12.74 -20.74 -13.68
C PRO A 275 14.16 -20.26 -13.43
N ILE A 276 14.38 -19.44 -12.40
CA ILE A 276 15.67 -18.89 -12.02
C ILE A 276 15.97 -19.13 -10.55
N GLU A 277 17.23 -18.97 -10.18
CA GLU A 277 17.66 -19.09 -8.79
C GLU A 277 16.98 -18.05 -7.90
N HIS A 278 16.55 -18.48 -6.73
CA HIS A 278 15.85 -17.64 -5.75
C HIS A 278 16.71 -16.44 -5.32
N GLU A 279 18.02 -16.63 -5.19
CA GLU A 279 18.96 -15.59 -4.77
C GLU A 279 19.03 -14.39 -5.74
N LEU A 280 18.75 -14.59 -7.03
CA LEU A 280 18.68 -13.50 -8.00
C LEU A 280 17.50 -12.56 -7.74
N LEU A 281 16.43 -13.07 -7.13
CA LEU A 281 15.26 -12.30 -6.75
C LEU A 281 15.37 -11.72 -5.34
N TYR A 282 16.01 -12.47 -4.43
CA TYR A 282 16.10 -12.17 -3.00
C TYR A 282 17.55 -12.23 -2.50
N PRO A 283 18.42 -11.31 -2.97
CA PRO A 283 19.81 -11.25 -2.53
C PRO A 283 19.92 -10.86 -1.06
N LYS A 284 21.01 -11.27 -0.41
CA LYS A 284 21.34 -10.94 0.98
C LYS A 284 22.61 -10.10 1.10
N PRO A 285 22.68 -8.89 0.50
CA PRO A 285 23.82 -8.03 0.73
C PRO A 285 23.82 -7.52 2.19
N TYR A 286 24.99 -7.08 2.66
CA TYR A 286 25.18 -6.57 4.03
C TYR A 286 24.83 -7.59 5.14
N GLN A 287 24.98 -8.89 4.86
CA GLN A 287 24.51 -9.96 5.74
C GLN A 287 25.02 -9.83 7.16
N ALA A 288 26.32 -9.64 7.36
CA ALA A 288 26.91 -9.53 8.69
C ALA A 288 26.32 -8.36 9.50
N LEU A 289 26.07 -7.22 8.86
CA LEU A 289 25.47 -6.04 9.51
C LEU A 289 24.03 -6.30 9.90
N ILE A 290 23.23 -6.86 8.96
CA ILE A 290 21.80 -7.11 9.20
C ILE A 290 21.62 -8.16 10.30
N GLU A 291 22.35 -9.27 10.25
CA GLU A 291 22.30 -10.31 11.29
C GLU A 291 22.70 -9.78 12.66
N ASN A 292 23.81 -9.00 12.72
CA ASN A 292 24.27 -8.40 13.98
C ASN A 292 23.23 -7.45 14.59
N TYR A 293 22.75 -6.46 13.83
CA TYR A 293 21.80 -5.47 14.37
C TYR A 293 20.40 -6.06 14.59
N SER A 294 20.00 -7.07 13.84
CA SER A 294 18.77 -7.81 14.10
C SER A 294 18.85 -8.55 15.44
N LYS A 295 19.99 -9.20 15.74
CA LYS A 295 20.24 -9.85 17.02
C LYS A 295 20.27 -8.84 18.17
N VAL A 296 21.00 -7.73 18.03
CA VAL A 296 21.10 -6.66 19.05
C VAL A 296 19.72 -6.10 19.39
N ASN A 297 18.87 -5.90 18.40
CA ASN A 297 17.53 -5.35 18.57
C ASN A 297 16.44 -6.41 18.80
N ASN A 298 16.79 -7.69 18.88
CA ASN A 298 15.85 -8.80 19.03
C ASN A 298 14.68 -8.73 18.04
N ILE A 299 15.01 -8.58 16.76
CA ILE A 299 14.08 -8.61 15.62
C ILE A 299 14.54 -9.64 14.59
N ARG A 300 13.65 -10.06 13.71
CA ARG A 300 13.92 -11.03 12.66
C ARG A 300 14.72 -10.40 11.51
N ASP A 301 15.79 -11.01 11.09
CA ASP A 301 16.63 -10.56 9.96
C ASP A 301 15.89 -10.63 8.62
N ASP A 302 15.05 -11.65 8.41
CA ASP A 302 14.21 -11.78 7.21
C ASP A 302 13.21 -10.61 7.06
N TRP A 303 12.69 -10.08 8.17
CA TRP A 303 11.85 -8.90 8.16
C TRP A 303 12.65 -7.64 7.77
N VAL A 304 13.86 -7.49 8.29
CA VAL A 304 14.76 -6.39 7.93
C VAL A 304 15.09 -6.44 6.44
N TYR A 305 15.44 -7.61 5.90
CA TYR A 305 15.66 -7.79 4.46
C TYR A 305 14.42 -7.43 3.63
N GLY A 306 13.25 -7.91 4.04
CA GLY A 306 11.98 -7.63 3.37
C GLY A 306 11.69 -6.14 3.31
N LEU A 307 12.01 -5.41 4.39
CA LEU A 307 11.85 -3.97 4.49
C LEU A 307 12.86 -3.22 3.60
N ILE A 308 14.15 -3.52 3.68
CA ILE A 308 15.19 -2.89 2.85
C ILE A 308 14.89 -3.09 1.36
N ARG A 309 14.44 -4.31 0.97
CA ARG A 309 14.03 -4.58 -0.40
C ARG A 309 12.89 -3.65 -0.86
N GLN A 310 11.92 -3.40 0.00
CA GLN A 310 10.80 -2.51 -0.30
C GLN A 310 11.21 -1.04 -0.32
N GLU A 311 12.09 -0.61 0.58
CA GLU A 311 12.50 0.79 0.73
C GLU A 311 13.46 1.26 -0.37
N SER A 312 14.50 0.51 -0.65
CA SER A 312 15.58 0.97 -1.52
C SER A 312 16.05 -0.04 -2.57
N ARG A 313 15.60 -1.31 -2.48
CA ARG A 313 16.22 -2.41 -3.24
C ARG A 313 17.74 -2.45 -3.07
N PHE A 314 18.21 -2.18 -1.86
CA PHE A 314 19.62 -2.14 -1.46
C PHE A 314 20.47 -1.03 -2.08
N ILE A 315 19.86 0.10 -2.48
CA ILE A 315 20.60 1.30 -2.88
C ILE A 315 20.99 2.09 -1.62
N SER A 316 22.28 2.09 -1.26
CA SER A 316 22.75 2.76 -0.04
C SER A 316 22.60 4.29 -0.09
N ILE A 317 22.71 4.88 -1.26
CA ILE A 317 22.58 6.33 -1.50
C ILE A 317 21.15 6.75 -1.90
N ALA A 318 20.17 5.87 -1.72
CA ALA A 318 18.78 6.19 -2.09
C ALA A 318 18.28 7.40 -1.31
N LYS A 319 17.57 8.29 -2.02
CA LYS A 319 16.90 9.46 -1.45
C LYS A 319 15.51 9.58 -2.04
N SER A 320 14.50 9.65 -1.18
CA SER A 320 13.12 9.84 -1.63
C SER A 320 12.81 11.32 -1.88
N ASN A 321 11.72 11.58 -2.59
CA ASN A 321 11.25 12.95 -2.86
C ASN A 321 10.87 13.71 -1.56
N VAL A 322 10.54 12.99 -0.49
CA VAL A 322 10.21 13.55 0.83
C VAL A 322 11.39 13.60 1.78
N GLY A 323 12.58 13.19 1.33
CA GLY A 323 13.83 13.32 2.08
C GLY A 323 14.19 12.12 2.95
N ALA A 324 13.58 10.95 2.76
CA ALA A 324 14.04 9.70 3.40
C ALA A 324 15.33 9.20 2.75
N ASN A 325 16.27 8.66 3.53
CA ASN A 325 17.63 8.42 3.11
C ASN A 325 18.12 6.99 3.40
N GLY A 326 18.94 6.47 2.48
CA GLY A 326 19.71 5.24 2.62
C GLY A 326 18.93 3.96 2.46
N LEU A 327 19.52 2.84 2.84
CA LEU A 327 19.00 1.48 2.67
C LEU A 327 17.59 1.29 3.24
N MET A 328 17.35 1.79 4.45
CA MET A 328 16.09 1.67 5.19
C MET A 328 15.25 2.96 5.11
N GLN A 329 15.59 3.92 4.24
CA GLN A 329 14.83 5.14 3.98
C GLN A 329 14.41 5.91 5.26
N ILE A 330 15.38 6.26 6.07
CA ILE A 330 15.15 6.93 7.35
C ILE A 330 15.01 8.44 7.14
N MET A 331 13.94 9.01 7.70
CA MET A 331 13.72 10.47 7.69
C MET A 331 14.74 11.18 8.59
N PRO A 332 15.25 12.37 8.22
CA PRO A 332 16.24 13.10 9.01
C PRO A 332 15.85 13.32 10.46
N ALA A 333 14.59 13.69 10.72
CA ALA A 333 14.09 13.87 12.09
C ALA A 333 14.10 12.55 12.89
N THR A 334 13.79 11.45 12.23
CA THR A 334 13.85 10.11 12.84
C THR A 334 15.29 9.72 13.13
N ALA A 335 16.24 9.98 12.22
CA ALA A 335 17.65 9.71 12.43
C ALA A 335 18.21 10.47 13.65
N THR A 336 17.90 11.75 13.77
CA THR A 336 18.29 12.58 14.93
C THR A 336 17.70 12.03 16.24
N TRP A 337 16.44 11.63 16.21
CA TRP A 337 15.79 11.03 17.38
C TRP A 337 16.45 9.71 17.78
N ILE A 338 16.78 8.84 16.81
CA ILE A 338 17.46 7.55 17.07
C ILE A 338 18.85 7.80 17.61
N ALA A 339 19.64 8.68 17.01
CA ALA A 339 20.99 9.02 17.47
C ALA A 339 21.00 9.45 18.94
N LYS A 340 20.03 10.30 19.33
CA LYS A 340 19.85 10.72 20.72
C LYS A 340 19.52 9.54 21.64
N ASN A 341 18.64 8.64 21.23
CA ASN A 341 18.25 7.47 22.04
C ASN A 341 19.39 6.45 22.18
N LEU A 342 20.25 6.34 21.16
CA LEU A 342 21.42 5.49 21.18
C LEU A 342 22.64 6.19 21.82
N GLN A 343 22.49 7.44 22.29
CA GLN A 343 23.55 8.25 22.90
C GLN A 343 24.78 8.43 21.98
N LEU A 344 24.53 8.57 20.67
CA LEU A 344 25.59 8.77 19.67
C LEU A 344 25.84 10.28 19.48
N GLU A 345 26.74 10.84 20.28
CA GLU A 345 27.07 12.27 20.25
C GLU A 345 27.78 12.71 18.95
N SER A 346 28.45 11.78 18.27
CA SER A 346 29.24 12.04 17.05
C SER A 346 28.43 11.86 15.75
N PHE A 347 27.09 11.67 15.83
CA PHE A 347 26.27 11.48 14.63
C PHE A 347 26.20 12.76 13.80
N ALA A 348 26.64 12.66 12.53
CA ALA A 348 26.44 13.68 11.51
C ALA A 348 25.41 13.20 10.47
N PRO A 349 24.54 14.09 9.93
CA PRO A 349 23.47 13.70 9.01
C PRO A 349 23.92 12.90 7.79
N GLU A 350 25.13 13.14 7.31
CA GLU A 350 25.73 12.47 6.15
C GLU A 350 25.99 10.98 6.40
N MET A 351 26.24 10.60 7.66
CA MET A 351 26.49 9.22 8.06
C MET A 351 25.30 8.29 7.80
N ILE A 352 24.09 8.86 7.58
CA ILE A 352 22.90 8.06 7.29
C ILE A 352 22.99 7.28 5.97
N TYR A 353 23.88 7.65 5.07
CA TYR A 353 24.15 6.91 3.83
C TYR A 353 25.15 5.76 4.00
N GLU A 354 25.83 5.68 5.11
CA GLU A 354 26.70 4.56 5.45
C GLU A 354 25.83 3.34 5.82
N ALA A 355 26.11 2.19 5.22
CA ALA A 355 25.31 0.98 5.44
C ALA A 355 25.24 0.59 6.93
N ASN A 356 26.37 0.69 7.64
CA ASN A 356 26.43 0.39 9.07
C ASN A 356 25.47 1.28 9.89
N THR A 357 25.57 2.59 9.73
CA THR A 357 24.74 3.57 10.45
C THR A 357 23.27 3.42 10.08
N ASN A 358 22.96 3.25 8.78
CA ASN A 358 21.59 3.15 8.31
C ASN A 358 20.89 1.88 8.83
N ILE A 359 21.55 0.72 8.77
CA ILE A 359 21.00 -0.55 9.27
C ILE A 359 20.88 -0.51 10.80
N GLN A 360 21.87 0.03 11.52
CA GLN A 360 21.79 0.23 12.98
C GLN A 360 20.54 1.05 13.35
N PHE A 361 20.36 2.19 12.69
CA PHE A 361 19.24 3.10 12.99
C PHE A 361 17.89 2.49 12.59
N GLY A 362 17.79 1.90 11.40
CA GLY A 362 16.55 1.31 10.92
C GLY A 362 16.07 0.16 11.79
N THR A 363 16.99 -0.71 12.22
CA THR A 363 16.66 -1.85 13.11
C THR A 363 16.29 -1.39 14.52
N ALA A 364 16.97 -0.38 15.06
CA ALA A 364 16.60 0.25 16.35
C ALA A 364 15.20 0.91 16.26
N TYR A 365 14.89 1.57 15.15
CA TYR A 365 13.57 2.15 14.93
C TYR A 365 12.48 1.07 14.84
N LEU A 366 12.72 -0.02 14.09
CA LEU A 366 11.80 -1.16 14.03
C LEU A 366 11.53 -1.75 15.41
N ARG A 367 12.56 -1.90 16.25
CA ARG A 367 12.41 -2.37 17.63
C ARG A 367 11.52 -1.42 18.41
N SER A 368 11.76 -0.12 18.35
CA SER A 368 10.95 0.87 19.05
C SER A 368 9.48 0.85 18.60
N LEU A 369 9.21 0.59 17.32
CA LEU A 369 7.85 0.43 16.81
C LEU A 369 7.18 -0.84 17.33
N LEU A 370 7.89 -1.97 17.39
CA LEU A 370 7.37 -3.20 18.00
C LEU A 370 6.97 -2.98 19.45
N ASP A 371 7.83 -2.31 20.24
CA ASP A 371 7.57 -2.02 21.65
C ASP A 371 6.33 -1.13 21.85
N ARG A 372 6.16 -0.15 20.97
CA ARG A 372 5.03 0.80 20.99
C ARG A 372 3.72 0.23 20.44
N LEU A 373 3.78 -0.88 19.71
CA LEU A 373 2.66 -1.48 18.97
C LEU A 373 2.41 -2.94 19.38
N ASP A 374 2.67 -3.24 20.65
CA ASP A 374 2.39 -4.52 21.32
C ASP A 374 3.00 -5.73 20.61
N GLN A 375 4.24 -5.62 20.15
CA GLN A 375 5.00 -6.67 19.46
C GLN A 375 4.33 -7.16 18.15
N ASN A 376 3.44 -6.34 17.57
CA ASN A 376 2.75 -6.70 16.34
C ASN A 376 3.51 -6.21 15.11
N MET A 377 4.02 -7.15 14.31
CA MET A 377 4.85 -6.84 13.14
C MET A 377 4.08 -6.12 12.02
N VAL A 378 2.80 -6.43 11.83
CA VAL A 378 1.95 -5.76 10.83
C VAL A 378 1.78 -4.29 11.18
N LEU A 379 1.45 -4.01 12.47
CA LEU A 379 1.31 -2.64 12.94
C LEU A 379 2.64 -1.89 12.92
N ALA A 380 3.75 -2.55 13.30
CA ALA A 380 5.08 -1.95 13.25
C ALA A 380 5.50 -1.62 11.81
N THR A 381 5.22 -2.51 10.84
CA THR A 381 5.50 -2.26 9.42
C THR A 381 4.65 -1.10 8.88
N ALA A 382 3.36 -1.06 9.21
CA ALA A 382 2.49 0.07 8.86
C ALA A 382 2.96 1.38 9.51
N GLY A 383 3.39 1.30 10.78
CA GLY A 383 3.95 2.43 11.52
C GLY A 383 5.28 2.92 10.98
N TYR A 384 6.08 2.06 10.39
CA TYR A 384 7.34 2.44 9.74
C TYR A 384 7.11 3.38 8.55
N ASN A 385 6.15 3.03 7.69
CA ASN A 385 5.82 3.82 6.50
C ASN A 385 4.93 5.04 6.80
N ALA A 386 3.87 4.87 7.61
CA ALA A 386 2.87 5.93 7.83
C ALA A 386 2.98 6.65 9.19
N GLY A 387 3.92 6.22 10.02
CA GLY A 387 4.08 6.67 11.40
C GLY A 387 3.22 5.87 12.40
N PRO A 388 3.73 5.69 13.64
CA PRO A 388 3.08 4.83 14.64
C PRO A 388 1.69 5.30 15.05
N ASN A 389 1.44 6.61 15.04
CA ASN A 389 0.13 7.16 15.41
C ASN A 389 -0.97 6.76 14.42
N ARG A 390 -0.67 6.69 13.13
CA ARG A 390 -1.60 6.20 12.10
C ARG A 390 -1.92 4.72 12.32
N ALA A 391 -0.92 3.89 12.57
CA ALA A 391 -1.13 2.47 12.86
C ALA A 391 -2.02 2.28 14.10
N LYS A 392 -1.81 3.06 15.18
CA LYS A 392 -2.65 3.07 16.37
C LYS A 392 -4.09 3.49 16.06
N GLN A 393 -4.29 4.57 15.29
CA GLN A 393 -5.62 5.05 14.86
C GLN A 393 -6.38 3.97 14.08
N TRP A 394 -5.72 3.34 13.10
CA TRP A 394 -6.35 2.28 12.30
C TRP A 394 -6.71 1.05 13.13
N ARG A 395 -5.88 0.70 14.12
CA ARG A 395 -6.18 -0.37 15.08
C ARG A 395 -7.33 0.00 16.01
N ALA A 396 -7.35 1.23 16.52
CA ALA A 396 -8.40 1.71 17.43
C ALA A 396 -9.77 1.78 16.75
N SER A 397 -9.84 1.93 15.44
CA SER A 397 -11.08 1.93 14.67
C SER A 397 -11.67 0.53 14.42
N LEU A 398 -11.00 -0.54 14.84
CA LEU A 398 -11.57 -1.90 14.82
C LEU A 398 -12.68 -2.03 15.88
N THR A 399 -13.80 -2.64 15.50
CA THR A 399 -14.92 -2.95 16.43
C THR A 399 -14.82 -4.34 17.02
N LYS A 400 -14.00 -5.20 16.40
CA LYS A 400 -13.74 -6.59 16.82
C LYS A 400 -12.37 -7.03 16.30
N PRO A 401 -11.79 -8.11 16.82
CA PRO A 401 -10.61 -8.72 16.22
C PRO A 401 -10.85 -9.13 14.78
N VAL A 402 -9.86 -8.88 13.91
CA VAL A 402 -9.89 -9.27 12.49
C VAL A 402 -8.60 -9.99 12.12
N GLU A 403 -8.66 -10.83 11.10
CA GLU A 403 -7.46 -11.42 10.51
C GLU A 403 -6.52 -10.32 10.00
N GLY A 404 -5.21 -10.54 10.14
CA GLY A 404 -4.20 -9.58 9.69
C GLY A 404 -4.35 -9.20 8.21
N ALA A 405 -4.77 -10.14 7.37
CA ALA A 405 -5.04 -9.87 5.95
C ALA A 405 -6.18 -8.85 5.74
N ILE A 406 -7.25 -8.92 6.54
CA ILE A 406 -8.36 -7.95 6.51
C ILE A 406 -7.87 -6.57 6.98
N PHE A 407 -7.10 -6.54 8.08
CA PHE A 407 -6.53 -5.28 8.55
C PHE A 407 -5.66 -4.62 7.48
N ILE A 408 -4.73 -5.38 6.89
CA ILE A 408 -3.82 -4.88 5.84
C ILE A 408 -4.61 -4.36 4.64
N GLU A 409 -5.60 -5.14 4.12
CA GLU A 409 -6.40 -4.71 2.98
C GLU A 409 -7.22 -3.45 3.27
N THR A 410 -7.56 -3.21 4.52
CA THR A 410 -8.35 -2.05 4.93
C THR A 410 -7.53 -0.86 5.45
N ILE A 411 -6.20 -0.86 5.26
CA ILE A 411 -5.37 0.33 5.49
C ILE A 411 -5.78 1.42 4.50
N PRO A 412 -6.17 2.63 4.98
CA PRO A 412 -6.70 3.69 4.11
C PRO A 412 -5.70 4.21 3.08
N PHE A 413 -4.43 4.32 3.46
CA PHE A 413 -3.37 4.79 2.59
C PHE A 413 -2.95 3.69 1.61
N THR A 414 -3.20 3.92 0.32
CA THR A 414 -2.91 2.94 -0.74
C THR A 414 -1.42 2.58 -0.77
N GLU A 415 -0.54 3.55 -0.57
CA GLU A 415 0.90 3.33 -0.48
C GLU A 415 1.24 2.41 0.69
N THR A 416 0.79 2.75 1.90
CA THR A 416 1.07 1.96 3.12
C THR A 416 0.48 0.57 3.04
N ARG A 417 -0.73 0.42 2.48
CA ARG A 417 -1.35 -0.90 2.25
C ARG A 417 -0.47 -1.79 1.39
N GLY A 418 -0.04 -1.30 0.22
CA GLY A 418 0.88 -2.02 -0.66
C GLY A 418 2.25 -2.27 -0.04
N TYR A 419 2.77 -1.30 0.71
CA TYR A 419 4.01 -1.42 1.46
C TYR A 419 3.98 -2.59 2.45
N VAL A 420 2.96 -2.66 3.29
CA VAL A 420 2.82 -3.74 4.27
C VAL A 420 2.67 -5.10 3.58
N GLN A 421 1.85 -5.18 2.52
CA GLN A 421 1.71 -6.41 1.73
C GLN A 421 3.05 -6.89 1.18
N ASN A 422 3.83 -5.99 0.58
CA ASN A 422 5.12 -6.32 -0.01
C ASN A 422 6.16 -6.71 1.04
N VAL A 423 6.28 -5.96 2.14
CA VAL A 423 7.25 -6.29 3.20
C VAL A 423 6.94 -7.65 3.82
N MET A 424 5.68 -7.96 4.12
CA MET A 424 5.29 -9.26 4.70
C MET A 424 5.52 -10.41 3.71
N ALA A 425 5.22 -10.22 2.43
CA ALA A 425 5.49 -11.22 1.40
C ALA A 425 7.00 -11.45 1.20
N ASN A 426 7.79 -10.37 1.13
CA ASN A 426 9.25 -10.44 1.02
C ASN A 426 9.88 -11.15 2.23
N MET A 427 9.39 -10.88 3.44
CA MET A 427 9.86 -11.54 4.65
C MET A 427 9.76 -13.06 4.55
N VAL A 428 8.65 -13.59 4.03
CA VAL A 428 8.48 -15.05 3.83
C VAL A 428 9.49 -15.59 2.82
N GLU A 429 9.83 -14.83 1.77
CA GLU A 429 10.86 -15.22 0.81
C GLU A 429 12.25 -15.28 1.48
N TYR A 430 12.63 -14.25 2.23
CA TYR A 430 13.93 -14.22 2.92
C TYR A 430 14.05 -15.26 4.03
N ALA A 431 12.94 -15.67 4.66
CA ALA A 431 12.93 -16.72 5.66
C ALA A 431 13.45 -18.07 5.13
N GLN A 432 13.37 -18.31 3.80
CA GLN A 432 13.86 -19.55 3.18
C GLN A 432 15.38 -19.71 3.31
N THR A 433 16.11 -18.62 3.41
CA THR A 433 17.59 -18.57 3.50
C THR A 433 18.08 -17.99 4.83
N SER A 434 17.16 -17.73 5.77
CA SER A 434 17.43 -17.22 7.10
C SER A 434 17.55 -18.36 8.12
N HIS A 435 18.17 -18.11 9.26
CA HIS A 435 18.22 -19.05 10.39
C HIS A 435 16.92 -19.07 11.22
N GLN A 436 15.93 -18.27 10.82
CA GLN A 436 14.65 -18.15 11.51
C GLN A 436 13.69 -19.27 11.10
N PRO A 437 12.79 -19.71 11.99
CA PRO A 437 11.76 -20.68 11.62
C PRO A 437 10.88 -20.13 10.48
N ILE A 438 10.73 -20.94 9.42
CA ILE A 438 9.85 -20.61 8.30
C ILE A 438 8.40 -20.72 8.79
N LYS A 439 7.65 -19.64 8.63
CA LYS A 439 6.22 -19.58 8.96
C LYS A 439 5.42 -19.25 7.71
N ARG A 440 4.18 -19.69 7.68
CA ARG A 440 3.23 -19.27 6.66
C ARG A 440 2.92 -17.79 6.82
N LEU A 441 2.60 -17.12 5.72
CA LEU A 441 2.27 -15.70 5.73
C LEU A 441 1.08 -15.41 6.66
N SER A 442 0.05 -16.26 6.63
CA SER A 442 -1.12 -16.14 7.51
C SER A 442 -0.77 -16.22 9.01
N GLU A 443 0.24 -17.02 9.38
CA GLU A 443 0.73 -17.12 10.75
C GLU A 443 1.50 -15.86 11.20
N ILE A 444 2.30 -15.27 10.29
CA ILE A 444 3.07 -14.07 10.56
C ILE A 444 2.17 -12.87 10.77
N ILE A 445 1.18 -12.68 9.88
CA ILE A 445 0.27 -11.54 9.96
C ILE A 445 -0.81 -11.70 11.04
N GLY A 446 -1.15 -12.93 11.41
CA GLY A 446 -2.00 -13.31 12.55
C GLY A 446 -3.35 -12.60 12.60
N THR A 447 -3.74 -12.21 13.82
CA THR A 447 -4.98 -11.50 14.13
C THR A 447 -4.66 -10.15 14.78
N ILE A 448 -5.38 -9.10 14.39
CA ILE A 448 -5.27 -7.76 14.98
C ILE A 448 -6.51 -7.49 15.83
N SER A 449 -6.31 -7.30 17.14
CA SER A 449 -7.37 -6.94 18.07
C SER A 449 -7.48 -5.41 18.22
N PRO A 450 -8.69 -4.87 18.41
CA PRO A 450 -8.88 -3.45 18.70
C PRO A 450 -8.17 -3.05 20.00
N LYS A 451 -7.61 -1.84 20.00
CA LYS A 451 -7.06 -1.22 21.22
C LYS A 451 -7.32 0.28 21.14
N PRO A 452 -8.00 0.85 22.16
CA PRO A 452 -8.19 2.29 22.24
C PRO A 452 -6.84 3.03 22.26
N ILE A 453 -6.86 4.30 21.82
CA ILE A 453 -5.68 5.17 21.93
C ILE A 453 -5.61 5.66 23.37
N ASP A 454 -4.47 5.45 24.04
CA ASP A 454 -4.25 5.94 25.39
C ASP A 454 -4.18 7.48 25.42
N ALA A 455 -4.69 8.09 26.49
CA ALA A 455 -4.65 9.54 26.67
C ALA A 455 -3.21 10.11 26.62
N LYS A 456 -2.22 9.33 27.02
CA LYS A 456 -0.79 9.67 26.93
C LYS A 456 -0.29 9.78 25.48
N ASP A 457 -0.89 9.01 24.57
CA ASP A 457 -0.56 9.05 23.13
C ASP A 457 -1.11 10.31 22.46
N THR A 458 -2.19 10.87 22.98
CA THR A 458 -2.84 12.09 22.45
C THR A 458 -1.98 13.33 22.65
N ILE A 459 -1.14 13.40 23.68
CA ILE A 459 -0.25 14.52 23.98
C ILE A 459 0.88 14.64 22.92
N TRP A 460 1.27 13.53 22.29
CA TRP A 460 2.29 13.52 21.21
C TRP A 460 1.75 13.94 19.84
N LEU A 461 0.43 13.86 19.63
CA LEU A 461 -0.23 14.26 18.37
C LEU A 461 -0.05 15.77 18.06
N TRP A 462 0.13 16.61 19.07
CA TRP A 462 0.25 18.07 18.93
C TRP A 462 1.69 18.58 18.77
N LYS A 463 2.71 17.72 18.86
CA LYS A 463 4.12 18.14 18.77
C LYS A 463 4.78 17.94 17.40
N PHE A 464 4.08 17.34 16.43
CA PHE A 464 4.62 17.02 15.09
C PHE A 464 3.65 17.35 13.94
N ILE A 465 2.71 18.29 14.14
CA ILE A 465 1.93 18.93 13.07
C ILE A 465 2.54 20.27 12.72
#